data_3f33e9a73b43fcf45b05c0df4568228e
#
_entry.id   3f33e9a73b43fcf45b05c0df4568228e
#
_cell.length_a   1.000
_cell.length_b   1.000
_cell.length_c   1.000
_cell.angle_alpha   90.00
_cell.angle_beta   90.00
_cell.angle_gamma   90.00
#
_symmetry.space_group_name_H-M   'P 1'
#
loop_
_entity.id
_entity.type
_entity.pdbx_description
1 polymer ?
#
loop_
_entity_poly.entity_id
_entity_poly.type
_entity_poly.pdbx_seq_one_letter_code
_entity_poly.pdbx_strand_id
1 'polypeptide(L)'
;KADGRKSWLKDLAKKQVVFVSDKLKEDKLPEWIQAYVKFHKRKIGPVESKLLADHLGSDLGKLTNEVEKLCIVTEPDGAITTALIERNVGISKDYNIFELQNAIGAKDHVKAQTIAHYLASDKEHKLFLTAAMLSSYFNKVAIVHASQGLAQADLATALKVPPFFVRDYASAARHYPPARLREIQHLLREADLHSKGVGNASADDGELLRELLVRIMKVANEPSSSCG
;
A
#
# COMPACT_ATOMS: atom_id res chain seq x y z
N LYS A 1 13.89 13.25 -17.61
CA LYS A 1 14.56 11.96 -17.73
C LYS A 1 15.13 11.85 -19.14
N ALA A 2 16.41 11.49 -19.29
CA ALA A 2 17.01 11.29 -20.62
C ALA A 2 16.42 10.01 -21.26
N ASP A 3 15.92 10.15 -22.52
CA ASP A 3 15.39 8.98 -23.23
C ASP A 3 16.56 8.11 -23.72
N GLY A 4 16.75 6.93 -23.12
CA GLY A 4 17.80 5.96 -23.46
C GLY A 4 17.79 5.47 -24.91
N ARG A 5 16.75 5.78 -25.69
CA ARG A 5 16.65 5.44 -27.12
C ARG A 5 17.37 6.43 -28.03
N LYS A 6 17.69 7.64 -27.52
CA LYS A 6 18.38 8.67 -28.31
C LYS A 6 19.81 8.25 -28.65
N SER A 7 20.20 8.44 -29.94
CA SER A 7 21.51 8.02 -30.46
C SER A 7 22.67 8.63 -29.70
N TRP A 8 22.60 9.92 -29.37
CA TRP A 8 23.68 10.61 -28.65
C TRP A 8 23.95 10.00 -27.26
N LEU A 9 22.91 9.51 -26.55
CA LEU A 9 23.09 8.88 -25.26
C LEU A 9 23.74 7.50 -25.38
N LYS A 10 23.40 6.75 -26.46
CA LYS A 10 24.06 5.48 -26.79
C LYS A 10 25.53 5.67 -27.15
N ASP A 11 25.85 6.72 -27.90
CA ASP A 11 27.22 7.04 -28.30
C ASP A 11 28.03 7.55 -27.07
N LEU A 12 27.41 8.30 -26.17
CA LEU A 12 28.03 8.69 -24.91
C LEU A 12 28.31 7.46 -24.02
N ALA A 13 27.38 6.52 -23.94
CA ALA A 13 27.54 5.29 -23.15
C ALA A 13 28.68 4.38 -23.66
N LYS A 14 29.03 4.48 -24.95
CA LYS A 14 30.20 3.76 -25.54
C LYS A 14 31.55 4.38 -25.19
N LYS A 15 31.55 5.69 -24.93
CA LYS A 15 32.79 6.46 -24.73
C LYS A 15 33.04 6.87 -23.29
N GLN A 16 32.00 6.88 -22.47
CA GLN A 16 32.00 7.38 -21.10
C GLN A 16 31.17 6.46 -20.20
N VAL A 17 31.36 6.58 -18.88
CA VAL A 17 30.53 5.92 -17.89
C VAL A 17 29.24 6.70 -17.77
N VAL A 18 28.10 6.09 -18.12
CA VAL A 18 26.78 6.67 -17.96
C VAL A 18 26.09 6.01 -16.75
N PHE A 19 25.92 6.79 -15.71
CA PHE A 19 25.14 6.34 -14.55
C PHE A 19 23.67 6.68 -14.74
N VAL A 20 22.80 5.67 -14.75
CA VAL A 20 21.35 5.83 -14.86
C VAL A 20 20.73 5.60 -13.49
N SER A 21 20.16 6.64 -12.90
CA SER A 21 19.37 6.55 -11.67
C SER A 21 17.88 6.53 -12.03
N ASP A 22 17.28 5.36 -11.93
CA ASP A 22 15.84 5.21 -12.06
C ASP A 22 15.15 5.29 -10.70
N LYS A 23 13.93 5.86 -10.70
CA LYS A 23 13.10 5.91 -9.50
C LYS A 23 12.78 4.48 -9.06
N LEU A 24 12.98 4.19 -7.77
CA LEU A 24 12.67 2.88 -7.22
C LEU A 24 11.15 2.63 -7.32
N LYS A 25 10.77 1.43 -7.75
CA LYS A 25 9.37 1.03 -7.84
C LYS A 25 8.82 0.75 -6.44
N GLU A 26 7.54 1.02 -6.23
CA GLU A 26 6.89 0.87 -4.92
C GLU A 26 6.97 -0.57 -4.38
N ASP A 27 6.86 -1.57 -5.26
CA ASP A 27 6.98 -2.98 -4.91
C ASP A 27 8.38 -3.36 -4.37
N LYS A 28 9.40 -2.54 -4.66
CA LYS A 28 10.79 -2.75 -4.20
C LYS A 28 11.16 -1.95 -2.95
N LEU A 29 10.29 -1.05 -2.49
CA LEU A 29 10.56 -0.22 -1.32
C LEU A 29 10.77 -1.04 -0.03
N PRO A 30 9.95 -2.05 0.31
CA PRO A 30 10.17 -2.83 1.52
C PRO A 30 11.51 -3.56 1.53
N GLU A 31 11.93 -4.14 0.40
CA GLU A 31 13.23 -4.80 0.24
C GLU A 31 14.38 -3.80 0.41
N TRP A 32 14.24 -2.62 -0.19
CA TRP A 32 15.22 -1.54 -0.08
C TRP A 32 15.35 -1.06 1.38
N ILE A 33 14.23 -0.85 2.09
CA ILE A 33 14.22 -0.46 3.51
C ILE A 33 14.96 -1.51 4.35
N GLN A 34 14.68 -2.81 4.14
CA GLN A 34 15.36 -3.89 4.86
C GLN A 34 16.87 -3.88 4.61
N ALA A 35 17.30 -3.70 3.36
CA ALA A 35 18.71 -3.60 3.00
C ALA A 35 19.37 -2.38 3.63
N TYR A 36 18.69 -1.23 3.65
CA TYR A 36 19.17 0.01 4.22
C TYR A 36 19.31 -0.08 5.75
N VAL A 37 18.32 -0.62 6.44
CA VAL A 37 18.35 -0.89 7.89
C VAL A 37 19.49 -1.86 8.25
N LYS A 38 19.68 -2.91 7.44
CA LYS A 38 20.79 -3.87 7.61
C LYS A 38 22.16 -3.20 7.43
N PHE A 39 22.29 -2.27 6.48
CA PHE A 39 23.52 -1.49 6.30
C PHE A 39 23.87 -0.70 7.57
N HIS A 40 22.89 -0.18 8.29
CA HIS A 40 23.02 0.48 9.59
C HIS A 40 23.17 -0.51 10.77
N LYS A 41 23.41 -1.80 10.51
CA LYS A 41 23.55 -2.85 11.55
C LYS A 41 22.35 -2.91 12.49
N ARG A 42 21.15 -2.85 11.92
CA ARG A 42 19.87 -3.01 12.60
C ARG A 42 19.03 -4.06 11.87
N LYS A 43 17.93 -4.46 12.46
CA LYS A 43 16.98 -5.42 11.90
C LYS A 43 15.61 -4.78 11.73
N ILE A 44 14.88 -5.18 10.71
CA ILE A 44 13.49 -4.79 10.49
C ILE A 44 12.74 -5.94 9.83
N GLY A 45 11.51 -6.18 10.27
CA GLY A 45 10.66 -7.23 9.71
C GLY A 45 9.98 -6.82 8.40
N PRO A 46 9.39 -7.80 7.68
CA PRO A 46 8.62 -7.52 6.45
C PRO A 46 7.39 -6.64 6.69
N VAL A 47 6.75 -6.78 7.85
CA VAL A 47 5.56 -5.99 8.25
C VAL A 47 5.96 -4.53 8.44
N GLU A 48 6.99 -4.29 9.24
CA GLU A 48 7.49 -2.95 9.55
C GLU A 48 8.04 -2.24 8.33
N SER A 49 8.80 -2.94 7.48
CA SER A 49 9.31 -2.37 6.24
C SER A 49 8.21 -2.01 5.25
N LYS A 50 7.16 -2.84 5.16
CA LYS A 50 5.99 -2.54 4.35
C LYS A 50 5.20 -1.35 4.91
N LEU A 51 5.01 -1.29 6.23
CA LEU A 51 4.33 -0.18 6.91
C LEU A 51 5.01 1.16 6.59
N LEU A 52 6.35 1.22 6.70
CA LEU A 52 7.12 2.41 6.34
C LEU A 52 6.99 2.76 4.85
N ALA A 53 7.08 1.78 3.96
CA ALA A 53 6.94 1.98 2.52
C ALA A 53 5.57 2.53 2.14
N ASP A 54 4.49 1.97 2.69
CA ASP A 54 3.12 2.36 2.42
C ASP A 54 2.82 3.78 2.94
N HIS A 55 3.38 4.16 4.10
CA HIS A 55 3.15 5.47 4.71
C HIS A 55 4.02 6.58 4.08
N LEU A 56 5.30 6.33 3.85
CA LEU A 56 6.26 7.34 3.39
C LEU A 56 6.31 7.46 1.86
N GLY A 57 5.83 6.43 1.14
CA GLY A 57 5.83 6.40 -0.32
C GLY A 57 7.23 6.24 -0.91
N SER A 58 7.37 6.61 -2.20
CA SER A 58 8.59 6.39 -3.00
C SER A 58 9.62 7.52 -2.94
N ASP A 59 9.49 8.45 -2.01
CA ASP A 59 10.49 9.50 -1.75
C ASP A 59 11.62 8.91 -0.90
N LEU A 60 12.72 8.53 -1.56
CA LEU A 60 13.87 7.93 -0.89
C LEU A 60 14.53 8.87 0.14
N GLY A 61 14.48 10.19 -0.09
CA GLY A 61 15.02 11.17 0.87
C GLY A 61 14.25 11.15 2.17
N LYS A 62 12.91 11.16 2.08
CA LYS A 62 12.03 11.04 3.24
C LYS A 62 12.21 9.69 3.94
N LEU A 63 12.24 8.60 3.16
CA LEU A 63 12.46 7.24 3.70
C LEU A 63 13.79 7.12 4.44
N THR A 64 14.89 7.63 3.86
CA THR A 64 16.21 7.61 4.47
C THR A 64 16.20 8.33 5.82
N ASN A 65 15.68 9.55 5.85
CA ASN A 65 15.63 10.36 7.09
C ASN A 65 14.83 9.66 8.20
N GLU A 66 13.67 9.07 7.88
CA GLU A 66 12.85 8.36 8.86
C GLU A 66 13.53 7.06 9.33
N VAL A 67 14.12 6.30 8.42
CA VAL A 67 14.86 5.07 8.78
C VAL A 67 16.10 5.40 9.63
N GLU A 68 16.83 6.46 9.31
CA GLU A 68 17.98 6.90 10.11
C GLU A 68 17.58 7.29 11.54
N LYS A 69 16.47 8.04 11.69
CA LYS A 69 15.91 8.35 13.03
C LYS A 69 15.62 7.08 13.81
N LEU A 70 14.98 6.09 13.18
CA LEU A 70 14.71 4.81 13.81
C LEU A 70 15.99 4.04 14.17
N CYS A 71 17.01 4.08 13.31
CA CYS A 71 18.30 3.46 13.58
C CYS A 71 19.05 4.12 14.76
N ILE A 72 18.89 5.44 14.96
CA ILE A 72 19.50 6.16 16.09
C ILE A 72 18.91 5.70 17.43
N VAL A 73 17.59 5.49 17.48
CA VAL A 73 16.88 5.10 18.71
C VAL A 73 16.86 3.59 18.95
N THR A 74 17.41 2.81 18.02
CA THR A 74 17.48 1.34 18.10
C THR A 74 18.91 0.92 18.45
N GLU A 75 19.09 0.08 19.46
CA GLU A 75 20.39 -0.48 19.83
C GLU A 75 21.06 -1.21 18.65
N PRO A 76 22.41 -1.27 18.61
CA PRO A 76 23.13 -2.09 17.64
C PRO A 76 22.62 -3.53 17.62
N ASP A 77 22.43 -4.09 16.42
CA ASP A 77 21.82 -5.39 16.19
C ASP A 77 20.38 -5.57 16.68
N GLY A 78 19.80 -4.49 17.21
CA GLY A 78 18.40 -4.43 17.64
C GLY A 78 17.42 -4.45 16.47
N ALA A 79 16.14 -4.72 16.80
CA ALA A 79 15.05 -4.75 15.82
C ALA A 79 14.22 -3.47 15.89
N ILE A 80 13.97 -2.86 14.73
CA ILE A 80 12.98 -1.81 14.57
C ILE A 80 11.61 -2.47 14.62
N THR A 81 10.85 -2.17 15.66
CA THR A 81 9.52 -2.72 15.90
C THR A 81 8.43 -1.73 15.48
N THR A 82 7.21 -2.24 15.29
CA THR A 82 6.03 -1.41 15.00
C THR A 82 5.83 -0.32 16.06
N ALA A 83 6.06 -0.63 17.35
CA ALA A 83 5.97 0.34 18.45
C ALA A 83 6.99 1.47 18.35
N LEU A 84 8.23 1.17 17.89
CA LEU A 84 9.23 2.21 17.63
C LEU A 84 8.84 3.11 16.46
N ILE A 85 8.26 2.53 15.41
CA ILE A 85 7.75 3.29 14.25
C ILE A 85 6.61 4.21 14.68
N GLU A 86 5.65 3.71 15.44
CA GLU A 86 4.53 4.52 15.98
C GLU A 86 5.04 5.72 16.77
N ARG A 87 5.97 5.48 17.69
CA ARG A 87 6.49 6.52 18.57
C ARG A 87 7.33 7.59 17.86
N ASN A 88 8.11 7.22 16.83
CA ASN A 88 9.10 8.10 16.23
C ASN A 88 8.71 8.64 14.85
N VAL A 89 7.84 7.94 14.12
CA VAL A 89 7.39 8.33 12.77
C VAL A 89 5.92 8.80 12.79
N GLY A 90 5.19 8.51 13.88
CA GLY A 90 3.79 8.91 14.02
C GLY A 90 2.80 8.02 13.27
N ILE A 91 3.23 6.83 12.85
CA ILE A 91 2.33 5.86 12.20
C ILE A 91 1.67 5.02 13.27
N SER A 92 0.37 5.15 13.46
CA SER A 92 -0.36 4.32 14.41
C SER A 92 -0.21 2.84 14.09
N LYS A 93 0.10 2.03 15.09
CA LYS A 93 0.20 0.58 14.99
C LYS A 93 -1.13 -0.04 14.57
N ASP A 94 -2.22 0.42 15.19
CA ASP A 94 -3.54 -0.20 15.09
C ASP A 94 -4.43 0.51 14.06
N TYR A 95 -4.13 1.79 13.75
CA TYR A 95 -4.97 2.65 12.93
C TYR A 95 -4.19 3.25 11.74
N ASN A 96 -3.83 2.39 10.80
CA ASN A 96 -3.14 2.78 9.57
C ASN A 96 -3.77 2.11 8.35
N ILE A 97 -3.35 2.51 7.15
CA ILE A 97 -3.92 1.99 5.91
C ILE A 97 -3.69 0.48 5.72
N PHE A 98 -2.59 -0.06 6.25
CA PHE A 98 -2.32 -1.49 6.20
C PHE A 98 -3.32 -2.28 7.06
N GLU A 99 -3.57 -1.81 8.30
CA GLU A 99 -4.59 -2.39 9.16
C GLU A 99 -6.00 -2.21 8.60
N LEU A 100 -6.27 -1.10 7.91
CA LEU A 100 -7.52 -0.91 7.18
C LEU A 100 -7.70 -1.96 6.08
N GLN A 101 -6.68 -2.20 5.26
CA GLN A 101 -6.71 -3.24 4.22
C GLN A 101 -6.96 -4.63 4.82
N ASN A 102 -6.29 -4.96 5.93
CA ASN A 102 -6.47 -6.22 6.64
C ASN A 102 -7.90 -6.37 7.18
N ALA A 103 -8.42 -5.34 7.83
CA ALA A 103 -9.78 -5.34 8.36
C ALA A 103 -10.84 -5.50 7.25
N ILE A 104 -10.69 -4.76 6.15
CA ILE A 104 -11.56 -4.91 4.96
C ILE A 104 -11.44 -6.33 4.41
N GLY A 105 -10.22 -6.83 4.18
CA GLY A 105 -9.99 -8.17 3.63
C GLY A 105 -10.58 -9.30 4.46
N ALA A 106 -10.59 -9.14 5.77
CA ALA A 106 -11.22 -10.06 6.74
C ALA A 106 -12.73 -9.85 6.93
N LYS A 107 -13.35 -8.83 6.30
CA LYS A 107 -14.72 -8.36 6.56
C LYS A 107 -14.96 -7.95 8.02
N ASP A 108 -13.92 -7.49 8.71
CA ASP A 108 -14.06 -6.92 10.05
C ASP A 108 -14.57 -5.47 9.95
N HIS A 109 -15.90 -5.34 9.90
CA HIS A 109 -16.59 -4.06 9.74
C HIS A 109 -16.31 -3.10 10.89
N VAL A 110 -16.27 -3.61 12.11
CA VAL A 110 -16.07 -2.79 13.31
C VAL A 110 -14.66 -2.19 13.30
N LYS A 111 -13.64 -3.02 13.09
CA LYS A 111 -12.26 -2.57 13.01
C LYS A 111 -12.05 -1.60 11.85
N ALA A 112 -12.59 -1.91 10.67
CA ALA A 112 -12.45 -1.05 9.50
C ALA A 112 -13.08 0.34 9.72
N GLN A 113 -14.27 0.42 10.31
CA GLN A 113 -14.91 1.69 10.64
C GLN A 113 -14.15 2.47 11.72
N THR A 114 -13.60 1.79 12.72
CA THR A 114 -12.78 2.41 13.76
C THR A 114 -11.53 3.05 13.16
N ILE A 115 -10.84 2.32 12.27
CA ILE A 115 -9.65 2.84 11.58
C ILE A 115 -10.04 4.02 10.66
N ALA A 116 -11.15 3.90 9.93
CA ALA A 116 -11.64 4.98 9.08
C ALA A 116 -11.93 6.26 9.86
N HIS A 117 -12.56 6.13 11.03
CA HIS A 117 -12.83 7.27 11.89
C HIS A 117 -11.54 7.94 12.39
N TYR A 118 -10.54 7.14 12.77
CA TYR A 118 -9.22 7.64 13.17
C TYR A 118 -8.54 8.38 12.01
N LEU A 119 -8.46 7.77 10.81
CA LEU A 119 -7.86 8.41 9.64
C LEU A 119 -8.61 9.68 9.23
N ALA A 120 -9.94 9.68 9.30
CA ALA A 120 -10.76 10.84 8.99
C ALA A 120 -10.61 12.00 9.99
N SER A 121 -10.13 11.74 11.22
CA SER A 121 -9.86 12.78 12.21
C SER A 121 -8.51 13.47 12.01
N ASP A 122 -7.64 12.89 11.20
CA ASP A 122 -6.34 13.48 10.85
C ASP A 122 -6.52 14.51 9.71
N LYS A 123 -6.26 15.78 10.00
CA LYS A 123 -6.37 16.88 9.03
C LYS A 123 -5.38 16.79 7.86
N GLU A 124 -4.28 16.07 8.04
CA GLU A 124 -3.29 15.81 6.99
C GLU A 124 -3.67 14.61 6.11
N HIS A 125 -4.69 13.86 6.50
CA HIS A 125 -5.17 12.72 5.73
C HIS A 125 -5.72 13.18 4.36
N LYS A 126 -5.31 12.45 3.31
CA LYS A 126 -5.76 12.72 1.93
C LYS A 126 -6.48 11.50 1.38
N LEU A 127 -7.76 11.64 1.11
CA LEU A 127 -8.62 10.56 0.60
C LEU A 127 -8.06 9.94 -0.69
N PHE A 128 -7.53 10.74 -1.63
CA PHE A 128 -6.99 10.22 -2.88
C PHE A 128 -5.84 9.23 -2.68
N LEU A 129 -5.00 9.41 -1.65
CA LEU A 129 -3.94 8.45 -1.31
C LEU A 129 -4.53 7.14 -0.81
N THR A 130 -5.49 7.20 0.12
CA THR A 130 -6.18 6.00 0.63
C THR A 130 -6.93 5.28 -0.47
N ALA A 131 -7.65 5.98 -1.33
CA ALA A 131 -8.34 5.39 -2.47
C ALA A 131 -7.37 4.68 -3.44
N ALA A 132 -6.22 5.29 -3.73
CA ALA A 132 -5.18 4.67 -4.56
C ALA A 132 -4.60 3.40 -3.91
N MET A 133 -4.32 3.43 -2.59
CA MET A 133 -3.79 2.28 -1.86
C MET A 133 -4.81 1.14 -1.76
N LEU A 134 -6.08 1.44 -1.53
CA LEU A 134 -7.17 0.44 -1.56
C LEU A 134 -7.38 -0.12 -2.97
N SER A 135 -7.28 0.71 -4.01
CA SER A 135 -7.36 0.24 -5.41
C SER A 135 -6.22 -0.73 -5.73
N SER A 136 -4.99 -0.41 -5.31
CA SER A 136 -3.84 -1.33 -5.44
C SER A 136 -4.06 -2.64 -4.69
N TYR A 137 -4.62 -2.57 -3.47
CA TYR A 137 -4.95 -3.76 -2.68
C TYR A 137 -5.97 -4.66 -3.39
N PHE A 138 -7.10 -4.12 -3.85
CA PHE A 138 -8.14 -4.90 -4.53
C PHE A 138 -7.69 -5.39 -5.91
N ASN A 139 -6.78 -4.69 -6.60
CA ASN A 139 -6.13 -5.20 -7.81
C ASN A 139 -5.31 -6.46 -7.51
N LYS A 140 -4.58 -6.50 -6.39
CA LYS A 140 -3.86 -7.70 -5.97
C LYS A 140 -4.82 -8.84 -5.62
N VAL A 141 -5.94 -8.56 -4.98
CA VAL A 141 -7.00 -9.56 -4.74
C VAL A 141 -7.55 -10.11 -6.07
N ALA A 142 -7.72 -9.26 -7.09
CA ALA A 142 -8.14 -9.70 -8.43
C ALA A 142 -7.07 -10.59 -9.11
N ILE A 143 -5.77 -10.29 -8.94
CA ILE A 143 -4.68 -11.12 -9.44
C ILE A 143 -4.73 -12.52 -8.80
N VAL A 144 -5.07 -12.65 -7.51
CA VAL A 144 -5.25 -13.98 -6.87
C VAL A 144 -6.29 -14.81 -7.64
N HIS A 145 -7.42 -14.23 -8.01
CA HIS A 145 -8.45 -14.94 -8.81
C HIS A 145 -7.95 -15.35 -10.19
N ALA A 146 -7.17 -14.49 -10.85
CA ALA A 146 -6.59 -14.78 -12.17
C ALA A 146 -5.44 -15.79 -12.12
N SER A 147 -4.88 -16.02 -10.93
CA SER A 147 -3.68 -16.85 -10.71
C SER A 147 -3.99 -18.15 -9.99
N GLN A 148 -5.21 -18.69 -10.15
CA GLN A 148 -5.60 -19.94 -9.52
C GLN A 148 -4.68 -21.10 -9.97
N GLY A 149 -4.25 -21.91 -9.02
CA GLY A 149 -3.37 -23.06 -9.28
C GLY A 149 -1.86 -22.74 -9.27
N LEU A 150 -1.44 -21.48 -9.14
CA LEU A 150 -0.04 -21.15 -8.98
C LEU A 150 0.49 -21.57 -7.59
N ALA A 151 1.77 -21.96 -7.53
CA ALA A 151 2.47 -22.15 -6.27
C ALA A 151 2.59 -20.81 -5.51
N GLN A 152 2.73 -20.89 -4.18
CA GLN A 152 2.78 -19.67 -3.34
C GLN A 152 3.92 -18.71 -3.74
N ALA A 153 5.06 -19.22 -4.17
CA ALA A 153 6.20 -18.41 -4.60
C ALA A 153 5.89 -17.64 -5.89
N ASP A 154 5.24 -18.30 -6.86
CA ASP A 154 4.85 -17.70 -8.14
C ASP A 154 3.74 -16.65 -7.93
N LEU A 155 2.80 -16.96 -7.04
CA LEU A 155 1.76 -16.01 -6.65
C LEU A 155 2.35 -14.77 -5.95
N ALA A 156 3.35 -14.94 -5.07
CA ALA A 156 4.07 -13.81 -4.45
C ALA A 156 4.71 -12.90 -5.51
N THR A 157 5.31 -13.52 -6.54
CA THR A 157 5.90 -12.80 -7.67
C THR A 157 4.85 -12.06 -8.50
N ALA A 158 3.72 -12.70 -8.80
CA ALA A 158 2.62 -12.09 -9.53
C ALA A 158 1.99 -10.91 -8.77
N LEU A 159 1.81 -11.05 -7.46
CA LEU A 159 1.29 -10.01 -6.56
C LEU A 159 2.32 -8.90 -6.28
N LYS A 160 3.60 -9.14 -6.56
CA LYS A 160 4.73 -8.26 -6.19
C LYS A 160 4.73 -7.95 -4.69
N VAL A 161 4.59 -8.98 -3.87
CA VAL A 161 4.64 -8.88 -2.41
C VAL A 161 5.56 -9.96 -1.84
N PRO A 162 6.15 -9.73 -0.66
CA PRO A 162 6.85 -10.80 0.06
C PRO A 162 5.94 -12.01 0.29
N PRO A 163 6.47 -13.25 0.22
CA PRO A 163 5.67 -14.48 0.36
C PRO A 163 4.81 -14.55 1.62
N PHE A 164 5.24 -13.90 2.67
CA PHE A 164 4.52 -13.81 3.93
C PHE A 164 3.11 -13.22 3.79
N PHE A 165 2.93 -12.21 2.91
CA PHE A 165 1.64 -11.53 2.72
C PHE A 165 0.69 -12.24 1.75
N VAL A 166 1.13 -13.24 1.01
CA VAL A 166 0.29 -13.97 0.02
C VAL A 166 -0.96 -14.53 0.66
N ARG A 167 -0.84 -15.06 1.89
CA ARG A 167 -1.94 -15.66 2.63
C ARG A 167 -3.07 -14.67 2.89
N ASP A 168 -2.76 -13.41 3.16
CA ASP A 168 -3.75 -12.38 3.49
C ASP A 168 -4.57 -12.03 2.24
N TYR A 169 -3.89 -11.87 1.08
CA TYR A 169 -4.58 -11.66 -0.20
C TYR A 169 -5.41 -12.87 -0.63
N ALA A 170 -4.90 -14.09 -0.42
CA ALA A 170 -5.65 -15.31 -0.71
C ALA A 170 -6.87 -15.46 0.20
N SER A 171 -6.78 -15.04 1.47
CA SER A 171 -7.93 -14.99 2.38
C SER A 171 -8.96 -13.97 1.92
N ALA A 172 -8.54 -12.76 1.57
CA ALA A 172 -9.41 -11.71 1.07
C ALA A 172 -10.13 -12.13 -0.22
N ALA A 173 -9.44 -12.82 -1.14
CA ALA A 173 -10.04 -13.28 -2.40
C ALA A 173 -11.26 -14.19 -2.19
N ARG A 174 -11.30 -14.95 -1.10
CA ARG A 174 -12.47 -15.78 -0.75
C ARG A 174 -13.71 -14.93 -0.41
N HIS A 175 -13.51 -13.72 0.09
CA HIS A 175 -14.58 -12.80 0.48
C HIS A 175 -15.02 -11.88 -0.65
N TYR A 176 -14.17 -11.67 -1.64
CA TYR A 176 -14.36 -10.69 -2.72
C TYR A 176 -14.27 -11.36 -4.09
N PRO A 177 -15.37 -11.94 -4.60
CA PRO A 177 -15.40 -12.54 -5.94
C PRO A 177 -15.20 -11.46 -7.03
N PRO A 178 -14.80 -11.84 -8.26
CA PRO A 178 -14.45 -10.88 -9.33
C PRO A 178 -15.53 -9.85 -9.66
N ALA A 179 -16.82 -10.22 -9.56
CA ALA A 179 -17.93 -9.29 -9.78
C ALA A 179 -17.89 -8.14 -8.77
N ARG A 180 -17.70 -8.45 -7.48
CA ARG A 180 -17.61 -7.47 -6.39
C ARG A 180 -16.37 -6.57 -6.51
N LEU A 181 -15.27 -7.14 -6.95
CA LEU A 181 -14.04 -6.36 -7.16
C LEU A 181 -14.24 -5.26 -8.22
N ARG A 182 -15.03 -5.52 -9.28
CA ARG A 182 -15.36 -4.50 -10.29
C ARG A 182 -16.17 -3.36 -9.69
N GLU A 183 -17.19 -3.67 -8.90
CA GLU A 183 -18.00 -2.67 -8.20
C GLU A 183 -17.17 -1.83 -7.24
N ILE A 184 -16.29 -2.47 -6.44
CA ILE A 184 -15.39 -1.77 -5.51
C ILE A 184 -14.43 -0.86 -6.26
N GLN A 185 -13.86 -1.29 -7.39
CA GLN A 185 -12.98 -0.43 -8.20
C GLN A 185 -13.72 0.80 -8.74
N HIS A 186 -15.01 0.66 -9.08
CA HIS A 186 -15.84 1.79 -9.47
C HIS A 186 -16.03 2.79 -8.31
N LEU A 187 -16.35 2.30 -7.11
CA LEU A 187 -16.46 3.13 -5.91
C LEU A 187 -15.16 3.87 -5.58
N LEU A 188 -14.03 3.20 -5.69
CA LEU A 188 -12.71 3.80 -5.43
C LEU A 188 -12.37 4.89 -6.45
N ARG A 189 -12.74 4.68 -7.73
CA ARG A 189 -12.60 5.70 -8.76
C ARG A 189 -13.49 6.92 -8.50
N GLU A 190 -14.75 6.71 -8.11
CA GLU A 190 -15.64 7.81 -7.72
C GLU A 190 -15.06 8.61 -6.56
N ALA A 191 -14.58 7.94 -5.51
CA ALA A 191 -13.97 8.61 -4.37
C ALA A 191 -12.72 9.41 -4.76
N ASP A 192 -11.87 8.90 -5.65
CA ASP A 192 -10.72 9.65 -6.19
C ASP A 192 -11.15 10.90 -6.96
N LEU A 193 -12.22 10.84 -7.75
CA LEU A 193 -12.77 11.99 -8.46
C LEU A 193 -13.36 13.02 -7.49
N HIS A 194 -14.12 12.58 -6.49
CA HIS A 194 -14.72 13.46 -5.49
C HIS A 194 -13.65 14.17 -4.64
N SER A 195 -12.56 13.48 -4.26
CA SER A 195 -11.44 14.09 -3.53
C SER A 195 -10.69 15.17 -4.34
N LYS A 196 -10.86 15.16 -5.66
CA LYS A 196 -10.32 16.18 -6.58
C LYS A 196 -11.34 17.26 -6.94
N GLY A 197 -12.51 17.28 -6.28
CA GLY A 197 -13.57 18.28 -6.48
C GLY A 197 -14.49 17.99 -7.67
N VAL A 198 -14.38 16.84 -8.33
CA VAL A 198 -15.25 16.47 -9.45
C VAL A 198 -16.57 15.93 -8.90
N GLY A 199 -17.67 16.66 -9.13
CA GLY A 199 -19.02 16.25 -8.72
C GLY A 199 -19.38 16.48 -7.26
N ASN A 200 -18.43 16.84 -6.39
CA ASN A 200 -18.67 17.17 -4.98
C ASN A 200 -17.63 18.15 -4.45
N ALA A 201 -17.86 19.45 -4.67
CA ALA A 201 -16.88 20.50 -4.36
C ALA A 201 -16.76 20.87 -2.87
N SER A 202 -17.61 20.33 -1.98
CA SER A 202 -17.73 20.77 -0.59
C SER A 202 -17.62 19.68 0.47
N ALA A 203 -17.43 18.42 0.10
CA ALA A 203 -17.34 17.35 1.07
C ALA A 203 -15.91 17.20 1.64
N ASP A 204 -15.81 17.00 2.94
CA ASP A 204 -14.57 16.72 3.65
C ASP A 204 -14.02 15.33 3.29
N ASP A 205 -12.69 15.23 3.12
CA ASP A 205 -12.01 13.96 2.81
C ASP A 205 -12.33 12.86 3.83
N GLY A 206 -12.50 13.22 5.10
CA GLY A 206 -12.86 12.28 6.16
C GLY A 206 -14.29 11.76 6.05
N GLU A 207 -15.25 12.60 5.63
CA GLU A 207 -16.63 12.17 5.38
C GLU A 207 -16.70 11.24 4.17
N LEU A 208 -16.03 11.61 3.08
CA LEU A 208 -15.94 10.79 1.88
C LEU A 208 -15.28 9.43 2.15
N LEU A 209 -14.26 9.39 3.02
CA LEU A 209 -13.63 8.12 3.43
C LEU A 209 -14.62 7.21 4.16
N ARG A 210 -15.37 7.75 5.12
CA ARG A 210 -16.37 6.98 5.88
C ARG A 210 -17.47 6.44 4.96
N GLU A 211 -17.98 7.28 4.06
CA GLU A 211 -18.97 6.86 3.06
C GLU A 211 -18.43 5.76 2.15
N LEU A 212 -17.24 5.95 1.59
CA LEU A 212 -16.59 4.96 0.74
C LEU A 212 -16.51 3.59 1.41
N LEU A 213 -16.08 3.54 2.67
CA LEU A 213 -15.95 2.27 3.39
C LEU A 213 -17.29 1.61 3.67
N VAL A 214 -18.33 2.37 4.02
CA VAL A 214 -19.69 1.81 4.16
C VAL A 214 -20.14 1.19 2.84
N ARG A 215 -19.93 1.87 1.71
CA ARG A 215 -20.30 1.37 0.37
C ARG A 215 -19.51 0.10 0.00
N ILE A 216 -18.19 0.07 0.23
CA ILE A 216 -17.35 -1.13 0.00
C ILE A 216 -17.86 -2.32 0.83
N MET A 217 -18.18 -2.09 2.09
CA MET A 217 -18.66 -3.13 3.00
C MET A 217 -20.06 -3.63 2.62
N LYS A 218 -20.92 -2.75 2.14
CA LYS A 218 -22.24 -3.13 1.59
C LYS A 218 -22.07 -4.06 0.39
N VAL A 219 -21.27 -3.68 -0.59
CA VAL A 219 -20.94 -4.51 -1.77
C VAL A 219 -20.40 -5.87 -1.34
N ALA A 220 -19.55 -5.93 -0.32
CA ALA A 220 -19.00 -7.19 0.19
C ALA A 220 -20.05 -8.14 0.79
N ASN A 221 -21.16 -7.63 1.30
CA ASN A 221 -22.18 -8.40 2.02
C ASN A 221 -23.44 -8.73 1.19
N GLU A 222 -23.63 -8.10 0.04
CA GLU A 222 -24.76 -8.44 -0.81
C GLU A 222 -24.66 -9.89 -1.29
N PRO A 223 -25.78 -10.66 -1.31
CA PRO A 223 -25.75 -11.99 -1.87
C PRO A 223 -25.31 -11.90 -3.35
N SER A 224 -24.46 -12.82 -3.79
CA SER A 224 -24.12 -12.91 -5.22
C SER A 224 -25.43 -13.17 -5.96
N SER A 225 -25.95 -12.17 -6.67
CA SER A 225 -27.03 -12.38 -7.62
C SER A 225 -26.49 -13.36 -8.66
N SER A 226 -26.92 -14.62 -8.54
CA SER A 226 -26.77 -15.61 -9.57
C SER A 226 -27.44 -15.05 -10.81
N CYS A 227 -26.66 -14.57 -11.77
CA CYS A 227 -27.15 -14.41 -13.14
C CYS A 227 -27.56 -15.80 -13.62
N GLY A 228 -28.90 -16.04 -13.71
CA GLY A 228 -29.47 -17.15 -14.44
C GLY A 228 -29.24 -17.02 -15.94
#